data_884b2aec8747eb8bb69c7f1d3f496e9f
#
_entry.id   884b2aec8747eb8bb69c7f1d3f496e9f
#
_cell.length_a   1.000
_cell.length_b   1.000
_cell.length_c   1.000
_cell.angle_alpha   90.00
_cell.angle_beta   90.00
_cell.angle_gamma   90.00
#
_symmetry.space_group_name_H-M   'P 1'
#
loop_
_entity.id
_entity.type
_entity.pdbx_description
1 polymer ?
#
loop_
_entity_poly.entity_id
_entity_poly.type
_entity_poly.pdbx_seq_one_letter_code
_entity_poly.pdbx_strand_id
1 'polypeptide(L)'
;MWPLFPALILLSVFVHAASENFGEYTVYYQAVNSTFVTPEIAEQYGIVRSDRRAFLNFSVVKSEDDGTTRAVPASISGGKRNLLGQIGNIGFREIREATAIYYIGEFEFSNAEMVRFSVDVQPEHSGPSHEIRWEARMYNN
;
A
#
# COMPACT_ATOMS: atom_id res chain seq x y z
N MET A 1 1.40 29.53 -3.13
CA MET A 1 1.08 28.53 -2.17
C MET A 1 0.73 27.21 -2.77
N TRP A 2 1.47 26.21 -2.48
CA TRP A 2 1.46 24.97 -3.23
C TRP A 2 1.11 23.80 -2.34
N PRO A 3 0.11 23.01 -2.64
CA PRO A 3 -0.22 21.84 -1.83
C PRO A 3 0.68 20.67 -2.20
N LEU A 4 1.99 20.83 -2.00
CA LEU A 4 2.94 19.78 -2.34
C LEU A 4 3.16 18.76 -1.23
N PHE A 5 2.73 19.10 -0.01
CA PHE A 5 3.08 18.35 1.16
C PHE A 5 2.46 16.96 1.29
N PRO A 6 1.23 16.70 0.84
CA PRO A 6 0.65 15.36 1.00
C PRO A 6 1.45 14.26 0.31
N ALA A 7 1.92 14.55 -0.91
CA ALA A 7 2.69 13.56 -1.64
C ALA A 7 4.00 13.22 -0.93
N LEU A 8 4.62 14.23 -0.35
CA LEU A 8 5.88 14.04 0.35
C LEU A 8 5.71 13.17 1.59
N ILE A 9 4.60 13.34 2.30
CA ILE A 9 4.32 12.55 3.49
C ILE A 9 4.10 11.08 3.13
N LEU A 10 3.33 10.82 2.09
CA LEU A 10 3.13 9.44 1.64
C LEU A 10 4.42 8.79 1.16
N LEU A 11 5.26 9.56 0.47
CA LEU A 11 6.57 9.07 0.05
C LEU A 11 7.43 8.67 1.25
N SER A 12 7.39 9.45 2.32
CA SER A 12 8.19 9.16 3.51
C SER A 12 7.76 7.85 4.19
N VAL A 13 6.50 7.44 4.00
CA VAL A 13 6.02 6.16 4.51
C VAL A 13 6.75 4.99 3.86
N PHE A 14 7.19 5.13 2.62
CA PHE A 14 7.89 4.07 1.89
C PHE A 14 9.37 3.95 2.22
N VAL A 15 9.95 4.83 3.05
CA VAL A 15 11.37 4.76 3.41
C VAL A 15 11.72 3.39 4.01
N HIS A 16 10.79 2.78 4.73
CA HIS A 16 10.98 1.47 5.35
C HIS A 16 10.12 0.38 4.71
N ALA A 17 9.53 0.66 3.55
CA ALA A 17 8.67 -0.31 2.87
C ALA A 17 9.49 -1.48 2.35
N ALA A 18 8.89 -2.66 2.35
CA ALA A 18 9.43 -3.79 1.63
C ALA A 18 9.26 -3.59 0.14
N SER A 19 10.05 -4.29 -0.66
CA SER A 19 9.91 -4.26 -2.10
C SER A 19 10.25 -5.61 -2.71
N GLU A 20 9.66 -5.87 -3.89
CA GLU A 20 9.99 -7.03 -4.70
C GLU A 20 10.11 -6.60 -6.15
N ASN A 21 11.07 -7.22 -6.84
CA ASN A 21 11.34 -6.92 -8.25
C ASN A 21 10.73 -8.01 -9.13
N PHE A 22 10.04 -7.59 -10.20
CA PHE A 22 9.47 -8.47 -11.20
C PHE A 22 9.86 -7.94 -12.57
N GLY A 23 10.98 -8.44 -13.11
CA GLY A 23 11.52 -7.92 -14.37
C GLY A 23 11.88 -6.44 -14.23
N GLU A 24 11.29 -5.60 -15.06
CA GLU A 24 11.55 -4.16 -15.02
C GLU A 24 10.67 -3.41 -14.02
N TYR A 25 9.81 -4.14 -13.29
CA TYR A 25 8.93 -3.54 -12.28
C TYR A 25 9.44 -3.78 -10.89
N THR A 26 9.27 -2.78 -10.03
CA THR A 26 9.50 -2.90 -8.59
C THR A 26 8.20 -2.54 -7.89
N VAL A 27 7.76 -3.42 -7.00
CA VAL A 27 6.55 -3.21 -6.20
C VAL A 27 6.98 -2.90 -4.77
N TYR A 28 6.60 -1.72 -4.29
CA TYR A 28 6.79 -1.32 -2.89
C TYR A 28 5.50 -1.55 -2.14
N TYR A 29 5.58 -2.07 -0.93
CA TYR A 29 4.39 -2.36 -0.14
C TYR A 29 4.67 -2.29 1.35
N GLN A 30 3.65 -1.89 2.11
CA GLN A 30 3.73 -1.92 3.56
C GLN A 30 2.35 -1.77 4.17
N ALA A 31 2.22 -2.23 5.43
CA ALA A 31 1.05 -1.98 6.27
C ALA A 31 1.34 -0.78 7.16
N VAL A 32 0.39 0.15 7.24
CA VAL A 32 0.53 1.41 7.97
C VAL A 32 -0.67 1.58 8.88
N ASN A 33 -0.43 1.83 10.17
CA ASN A 33 -1.51 2.19 11.07
C ASN A 33 -2.14 3.51 10.62
N SER A 34 -3.47 3.58 10.61
CA SER A 34 -4.18 4.76 10.12
C SER A 34 -3.89 6.01 10.96
N THR A 35 -3.46 5.82 12.21
CA THR A 35 -3.11 6.93 13.10
C THR A 35 -1.78 7.59 12.76
N PHE A 36 -0.97 6.96 11.90
CA PHE A 36 0.29 7.57 11.44
C PHE A 36 0.11 8.69 10.44
N VAL A 37 -1.02 8.75 9.75
CA VAL A 37 -1.30 9.86 8.85
C VAL A 37 -2.01 10.97 9.62
N THR A 38 -1.75 12.22 9.20
CA THR A 38 -2.40 13.35 9.86
C THR A 38 -3.90 13.37 9.54
N PRO A 39 -4.73 14.05 10.36
CA PRO A 39 -6.15 14.19 10.04
C PRO A 39 -6.41 14.78 8.66
N GLU A 40 -5.58 15.74 8.24
CA GLU A 40 -5.73 16.40 6.93
C GLU A 40 -5.48 15.42 5.80
N ILE A 41 -4.44 14.60 5.90
CA ILE A 41 -4.10 13.59 4.89
C ILE A 41 -5.19 12.51 4.88
N ALA A 42 -5.62 12.07 6.05
CA ALA A 42 -6.68 11.05 6.16
C ALA A 42 -7.97 11.52 5.47
N GLU A 43 -8.37 12.78 5.72
CA GLU A 43 -9.55 13.35 5.09
C GLU A 43 -9.39 13.42 3.58
N GLN A 44 -8.24 13.89 3.11
CA GLN A 44 -7.96 14.05 1.69
C GLN A 44 -8.05 12.72 0.93
N TYR A 45 -7.59 11.63 1.52
CA TYR A 45 -7.54 10.32 0.86
C TYR A 45 -8.63 9.36 1.33
N GLY A 46 -9.53 9.83 2.17
CA GLY A 46 -10.64 9.00 2.64
C GLY A 46 -10.22 7.89 3.59
N ILE A 47 -9.15 8.10 4.35
CA ILE A 47 -8.66 7.12 5.32
C ILE A 47 -9.34 7.37 6.67
N VAL A 48 -9.91 6.33 7.26
CA VAL A 48 -10.50 6.42 8.60
C VAL A 48 -9.42 6.21 9.64
N ARG A 49 -9.16 7.24 10.46
CA ARG A 49 -8.17 7.15 11.54
C ARG A 49 -8.80 6.48 12.75
N SER A 50 -8.21 5.38 13.17
CA SER A 50 -8.64 4.63 14.35
C SER A 50 -7.47 3.76 14.82
N ASP A 51 -7.37 3.52 16.11
CA ASP A 51 -6.35 2.64 16.67
C ASP A 51 -6.56 1.16 16.31
N ARG A 52 -7.67 0.84 15.65
CA ARG A 52 -7.98 -0.51 15.17
C ARG A 52 -8.01 -0.61 13.66
N ARG A 53 -7.59 0.43 12.97
CA ARG A 53 -7.60 0.44 11.51
C ARG A 53 -6.22 0.77 10.97
N ALA A 54 -5.91 0.10 9.88
CA ALA A 54 -4.66 0.28 9.15
C ALA A 54 -4.96 0.22 7.66
N PHE A 55 -3.95 0.46 6.86
CA PHE A 55 -4.09 0.30 5.42
C PHE A 55 -2.81 -0.30 4.85
N LEU A 56 -2.98 -1.05 3.77
CA LEU A 56 -1.88 -1.44 2.91
C LEU A 56 -1.64 -0.31 1.93
N ASN A 57 -0.38 -0.02 1.68
CA ASN A 57 0.01 0.99 0.70
C ASN A 57 0.94 0.33 -0.32
N PHE A 58 0.53 0.35 -1.59
CA PHE A 58 1.29 -0.21 -2.70
C PHE A 58 1.68 0.87 -3.69
N SER A 59 2.86 0.72 -4.27
CA SER A 59 3.31 1.55 -5.39
C SER A 59 4.09 0.67 -6.35
N VAL A 60 3.87 0.84 -7.64
CA VAL A 60 4.57 0.09 -8.69
C VAL A 60 5.35 1.07 -9.54
N VAL A 61 6.63 0.80 -9.71
CA VAL A 61 7.47 1.61 -10.59
C VAL A 61 8.10 0.73 -11.65
N LYS A 62 8.35 1.33 -12.81
CA LYS A 62 8.99 0.68 -13.95
C LYS A 62 10.36 1.32 -14.18
N SER A 63 11.38 0.50 -14.35
CA SER A 63 12.71 0.97 -14.73
C SER A 63 12.74 1.30 -16.22
N GLU A 64 13.29 2.46 -16.54
CA GLU A 64 13.49 2.89 -17.91
C GLU A 64 14.92 2.56 -18.37
N ASP A 65 15.14 2.60 -19.70
CA ASP A 65 16.43 2.25 -20.27
C ASP A 65 17.56 3.20 -19.85
N ASP A 66 17.21 4.43 -19.50
CA ASP A 66 18.18 5.45 -19.06
C ASP A 66 18.50 5.35 -17.55
N GLY A 67 17.98 4.35 -16.86
CA GLY A 67 18.20 4.14 -15.43
C GLY A 67 17.25 4.88 -14.52
N THR A 68 16.35 5.71 -15.06
CA THR A 68 15.31 6.35 -14.25
C THR A 68 14.16 5.37 -14.00
N THR A 69 13.29 5.73 -13.06
CA THR A 69 12.07 4.98 -12.80
C THR A 69 10.85 5.90 -12.91
N ARG A 70 9.71 5.31 -13.24
CA ARG A 70 8.46 6.05 -13.23
C ARG A 70 7.36 5.21 -12.59
N ALA A 71 6.44 5.88 -11.93
CA ALA A 71 5.25 5.22 -11.40
C ALA A 71 4.38 4.73 -12.54
N VAL A 72 3.85 3.53 -12.41
CA VAL A 72 2.92 2.96 -13.39
C VAL A 72 1.65 2.50 -12.69
N PRO A 73 0.49 2.53 -13.37
CA PRO A 73 -0.72 1.98 -12.81
C PRO A 73 -0.65 0.46 -12.75
N ALA A 74 -1.51 -0.13 -11.93
CA ALA A 74 -1.55 -1.57 -11.76
C ALA A 74 -2.94 -2.01 -11.32
N SER A 75 -3.25 -3.28 -11.56
CA SER A 75 -4.40 -3.94 -10.96
C SER A 75 -3.94 -4.60 -9.67
N ILE A 76 -4.58 -4.26 -8.55
CA ILE A 76 -4.21 -4.77 -7.24
C ILE A 76 -5.44 -5.34 -6.57
N SER A 77 -5.35 -6.58 -6.12
CA SER A 77 -6.43 -7.25 -5.42
C SER A 77 -5.86 -8.23 -4.41
N GLY A 78 -6.58 -8.44 -3.33
CA GLY A 78 -6.13 -9.40 -2.35
C GLY A 78 -6.86 -9.26 -1.03
N GLY A 79 -6.27 -9.84 0.01
CA GLY A 79 -6.89 -9.87 1.31
C GLY A 79 -5.93 -10.23 2.42
N LYS A 80 -6.53 -10.49 3.56
CA LYS A 80 -5.82 -10.84 4.78
C LYS A 80 -6.38 -12.12 5.38
N ARG A 81 -5.56 -12.75 6.20
CA ARG A 81 -5.93 -13.94 6.97
C ARG A 81 -5.34 -13.80 8.37
N ASN A 82 -6.11 -14.16 9.38
CA ASN A 82 -5.59 -14.25 10.75
C ASN A 82 -5.15 -15.69 11.06
N LEU A 83 -4.63 -15.89 12.28
CA LEU A 83 -4.15 -17.21 12.70
C LEU A 83 -5.28 -18.25 12.87
N LEU A 84 -6.53 -17.79 12.99
CA LEU A 84 -7.69 -18.68 13.03
C LEU A 84 -8.17 -19.08 11.63
N GLY A 85 -7.53 -18.57 10.58
CA GLY A 85 -7.92 -18.87 9.21
C GLY A 85 -9.06 -18.02 8.68
N GLN A 86 -9.49 -17.01 9.42
CA GLN A 86 -10.52 -16.10 8.93
C GLN A 86 -9.95 -15.21 7.83
N ILE A 87 -10.66 -15.15 6.70
CA ILE A 87 -10.22 -14.44 5.49
C ILE A 87 -11.09 -13.21 5.33
N GLY A 88 -10.45 -12.09 5.00
CA GLY A 88 -11.15 -10.85 4.64
C GLY A 88 -10.56 -10.25 3.38
N ASN A 89 -11.42 -9.82 2.47
CA ASN A 89 -10.98 -9.07 1.30
C ASN A 89 -10.60 -7.66 1.68
N ILE A 90 -9.60 -7.14 0.97
CA ILE A 90 -9.19 -5.73 1.08
C ILE A 90 -9.47 -5.07 -0.26
N GLY A 91 -10.32 -4.04 -0.24
CA GLY A 91 -10.60 -3.25 -1.43
C GLY A 91 -9.56 -2.16 -1.59
N PHE A 92 -8.95 -2.07 -2.76
CA PHE A 92 -7.93 -1.07 -3.05
C PHE A 92 -8.51 0.05 -3.89
N ARG A 93 -8.02 1.28 -3.63
CA ARG A 93 -8.35 2.44 -4.47
C ARG A 93 -7.07 3.15 -4.87
N GLU A 94 -7.07 3.70 -6.07
CA GLU A 94 -5.94 4.41 -6.62
C GLU A 94 -5.95 5.85 -6.14
N ILE A 95 -4.79 6.34 -5.74
CA ILE A 95 -4.57 7.74 -5.37
C ILE A 95 -3.41 8.25 -6.22
N ARG A 96 -3.67 9.30 -6.98
CA ARG A 96 -2.65 9.96 -7.78
C ARG A 96 -2.28 11.29 -7.16
N GLU A 97 -0.97 11.49 -6.98
CA GLU A 97 -0.45 12.71 -6.38
C GLU A 97 0.80 13.11 -7.15
N ALA A 98 0.73 14.18 -7.94
CA ALA A 98 1.80 14.57 -8.84
C ALA A 98 2.15 13.40 -9.79
N THR A 99 3.38 12.90 -9.75
CA THR A 99 3.82 11.77 -10.58
C THR A 99 3.72 10.43 -9.87
N ALA A 100 3.31 10.42 -8.60
CA ALA A 100 3.20 9.20 -7.80
C ALA A 100 1.81 8.58 -7.96
N ILE A 101 1.76 7.25 -7.88
CA ILE A 101 0.51 6.49 -7.90
C ILE A 101 0.55 5.54 -6.72
N TYR A 102 -0.43 5.65 -5.83
CA TYR A 102 -0.55 4.79 -4.65
C TYR A 102 -1.85 4.00 -4.72
N TYR A 103 -1.80 2.78 -4.18
CA TYR A 103 -2.98 1.94 -4.01
C TYR A 103 -3.15 1.68 -2.53
N ILE A 104 -4.28 2.13 -1.98
CA ILE A 104 -4.56 2.07 -0.55
C ILE A 104 -5.70 1.13 -0.30
N GLY A 105 -5.47 0.14 0.56
CA GLY A 105 -6.50 -0.81 0.98
C GLY A 105 -6.61 -0.82 2.49
N GLU A 106 -7.75 -0.39 3.03
CA GLU A 106 -7.97 -0.32 4.47
C GLU A 106 -8.42 -1.65 5.03
N PHE A 107 -8.04 -1.93 6.27
CA PHE A 107 -8.48 -3.12 6.98
C PHE A 107 -8.52 -2.85 8.49
N GLU A 108 -9.27 -3.68 9.20
CA GLU A 108 -9.35 -3.64 10.65
C GLU A 108 -8.47 -4.72 11.26
N PHE A 109 -7.99 -4.46 12.46
CA PHE A 109 -7.18 -5.41 13.20
C PHE A 109 -7.41 -5.29 14.71
N SER A 110 -7.05 -6.34 15.44
CA SER A 110 -7.04 -6.33 16.90
C SER A 110 -5.61 -6.14 17.39
N ASN A 111 -5.46 -5.59 18.60
CA ASN A 111 -4.12 -5.34 19.15
C ASN A 111 -3.30 -6.64 19.21
N ALA A 112 -2.04 -6.55 18.78
CA ALA A 112 -1.09 -7.66 18.74
C ALA A 112 -1.49 -8.80 17.80
N GLU A 113 -2.43 -8.55 16.89
CA GLU A 113 -2.85 -9.57 15.92
C GLU A 113 -1.78 -9.79 14.86
N MET A 114 -1.47 -11.06 14.59
CA MET A 114 -0.65 -11.44 13.44
C MET A 114 -1.56 -11.54 12.22
N VAL A 115 -1.30 -10.72 11.22
CA VAL A 115 -2.09 -10.69 9.99
C VAL A 115 -1.21 -11.14 8.82
N ARG A 116 -1.73 -12.08 8.04
CA ARG A 116 -1.08 -12.56 6.82
C ARG A 116 -1.77 -11.92 5.63
N PHE A 117 -0.97 -11.31 4.76
CA PHE A 117 -1.47 -10.66 3.57
C PHE A 117 -1.12 -11.47 2.33
N SER A 118 -2.03 -11.48 1.38
CA SER A 118 -1.82 -12.06 0.06
C SER A 118 -2.43 -11.12 -0.95
N VAL A 119 -1.60 -10.52 -1.80
CA VAL A 119 -2.02 -9.47 -2.72
C VAL A 119 -1.45 -9.75 -4.10
N ASP A 120 -2.32 -9.76 -5.10
CA ASP A 120 -1.93 -9.92 -6.50
C ASP A 120 -1.74 -8.55 -7.12
N VAL A 121 -0.61 -8.37 -7.80
CA VAL A 121 -0.25 -7.12 -8.46
C VAL A 121 0.00 -7.41 -9.94
N GLN A 122 -0.75 -6.73 -10.81
CA GLN A 122 -0.56 -6.82 -12.26
C GLN A 122 -0.15 -5.43 -12.77
N PRO A 123 1.15 -5.20 -12.99
CA PRO A 123 1.63 -3.90 -13.48
C PRO A 123 1.02 -3.56 -14.83
N GLU A 124 0.64 -2.29 -14.99
CA GLU A 124 0.09 -1.73 -16.22
C GLU A 124 -1.15 -2.47 -16.74
N HIS A 125 -1.87 -3.18 -15.87
CA HIS A 125 -3.10 -3.91 -16.17
C HIS A 125 -2.92 -4.99 -17.25
N SER A 126 -1.71 -5.45 -17.49
CA SER A 126 -1.45 -6.45 -18.52
C SER A 126 -0.27 -7.32 -18.16
N GLY A 127 -0.18 -8.48 -18.81
CA GLY A 127 0.87 -9.44 -18.52
C GLY A 127 0.60 -10.23 -17.26
N PRO A 128 1.63 -10.87 -16.69
CA PRO A 128 1.44 -11.71 -15.52
C PRO A 128 1.12 -10.93 -14.26
N SER A 129 0.28 -11.52 -13.40
CA SER A 129 0.07 -11.08 -12.03
C SER A 129 1.12 -11.72 -11.14
N HIS A 130 1.56 -10.95 -10.14
CA HIS A 130 2.56 -11.41 -9.18
C HIS A 130 1.93 -11.42 -7.80
N GLU A 131 1.99 -12.54 -7.10
CA GLU A 131 1.47 -12.64 -5.75
C GLU A 131 2.53 -12.23 -4.75
N ILE A 132 2.19 -11.28 -3.88
CA ILE A 132 3.04 -10.83 -2.80
C ILE A 132 2.42 -11.30 -1.50
N ARG A 133 3.18 -12.05 -0.71
CA ARG A 133 2.75 -12.56 0.58
C ARG A 133 3.70 -12.10 1.66
N TRP A 134 3.12 -11.62 2.76
CA TRP A 134 3.92 -11.32 3.95
C TRP A 134 3.00 -11.32 5.15
N GLU A 135 3.59 -11.24 6.32
CA GLU A 135 2.82 -11.13 7.55
C GLU A 135 3.36 -10.00 8.41
N ALA A 136 2.49 -9.43 9.20
CA ALA A 136 2.82 -8.35 10.12
C ALA A 136 2.02 -8.51 11.39
N ARG A 137 2.66 -8.28 12.52
CA ARG A 137 1.95 -8.19 13.79
C ARG A 137 1.53 -6.73 13.99
N MET A 138 0.24 -6.52 14.12
CA MET A 138 -0.34 -5.18 14.19
C MET A 138 -0.60 -4.81 15.66
N TYR A 139 -0.24 -3.59 16.01
CA TYR A 139 -0.42 -3.08 17.36
C TYR A 139 -1.23 -1.79 17.34
N ASN A 140 -2.06 -1.61 18.36
CA ASN A 140 -2.71 -0.32 18.60
C ASN A 140 -1.66 0.74 18.95
N ASN A 141 -1.94 2.01 18.55
CA ASN A 141 -1.11 3.17 18.91
C ASN A 141 -1.97 4.24 19.54
#